data_c7a268ccc310b4dd99f7918014d1568d
#
_entry.id   c7a268ccc310b4dd99f7918014d1568d
#
_cell.length_a   1.000
_cell.length_b   1.000
_cell.length_c   1.000
_cell.angle_alpha   90.00
_cell.angle_beta   90.00
_cell.angle_gamma   90.00
#
_symmetry.space_group_name_H-M   'P 1'
#
loop_
_entity.id
_entity.type
_entity.pdbx_description
1 polymer ?
#
loop_
_entity_poly.entity_id
_entity_poly.type
_entity_poly.pdbx_seq_one_letter_code
_entity_poly.pdbx_strand_id
1 'polypeptide(L)'
;MLIHNNKRQTDFKLVSELMLDKPTAWEQLYDTYAPMMYGSILNITGDEKTACHLLQEAFVELRNREMLLRIQASLCISLVKHCFNITLKHLRMRGLTPQNDILDANCQLIHFFYFEEMTLTEIAVKLAMPELEVMKNLQAEFKEIRKRA
;
A
#
# COMPACT_ATOMS: atom_id res chain seq x y z
N MET A 1 3.41 21.85 -11.74
CA MET A 1 3.39 21.00 -12.95
C MET A 1 4.69 20.26 -13.18
N LEU A 2 5.84 20.93 -13.11
CA LEU A 2 7.17 20.31 -13.30
C LEU A 2 7.50 19.24 -12.25
N ILE A 3 6.99 19.36 -11.03
CA ILE A 3 7.26 18.43 -9.92
C ILE A 3 6.58 17.07 -10.16
N HIS A 4 5.39 17.03 -10.72
CA HIS A 4 4.68 15.77 -11.00
C HIS A 4 5.31 14.98 -12.15
N ASN A 5 5.78 15.64 -13.17
CA ASN A 5 6.44 14.99 -14.30
C ASN A 5 7.79 14.39 -13.90
N ASN A 6 8.57 15.09 -13.07
CA ASN A 6 9.84 14.60 -12.58
C ASN A 6 9.67 13.37 -11.69
N LYS A 7 8.62 13.34 -10.85
CA LYS A 7 8.35 12.20 -9.97
C LYS A 7 7.94 10.96 -10.76
N ARG A 8 7.10 11.10 -11.78
CA ARG A 8 6.71 9.99 -12.66
C ARG A 8 7.89 9.43 -13.45
N GLN A 9 8.76 10.31 -13.96
CA GLN A 9 9.97 9.88 -14.68
C GLN A 9 10.94 9.16 -13.76
N THR A 10 11.11 9.65 -12.52
CA THR A 10 11.96 9.03 -11.52
C THR A 10 11.42 7.66 -11.13
N ASP A 11 10.11 7.54 -10.92
CA ASP A 11 9.45 6.27 -10.59
C ASP A 11 9.61 5.25 -11.74
N PHE A 12 9.39 5.70 -12.97
CA PHE A 12 9.52 4.83 -14.14
C PHE A 12 10.96 4.32 -14.30
N LYS A 13 11.93 5.20 -14.13
CA LYS A 13 13.34 4.85 -14.19
C LYS A 13 13.71 3.85 -13.09
N LEU A 14 13.24 4.10 -11.86
CA LEU A 14 13.51 3.22 -10.74
C LEU A 14 12.89 1.83 -10.97
N VAL A 15 11.65 1.76 -11.43
CA VAL A 15 10.98 0.49 -11.74
C VAL A 15 11.76 -0.28 -12.82
N SER A 16 12.20 0.40 -13.87
CA SER A 16 12.99 -0.21 -14.93
C SER A 16 14.30 -0.80 -14.40
N GLU A 17 14.98 -0.10 -13.51
CA GLU A 17 16.22 -0.57 -12.88
C GLU A 17 15.98 -1.74 -11.92
N LEU A 18 14.84 -1.73 -11.21
CA LEU A 18 14.42 -2.85 -10.35
C LEU A 18 14.16 -4.11 -11.18
N MET A 19 13.56 -3.96 -12.36
CA MET A 19 13.32 -5.07 -13.27
C MET A 19 14.64 -5.67 -13.80
N LEU A 20 15.70 -4.87 -13.88
CA LEU A 20 17.04 -5.32 -14.22
C LEU A 20 17.80 -5.87 -13.00
N ASP A 21 17.17 -5.90 -11.84
CA ASP A 21 17.71 -6.41 -10.57
C ASP A 21 19.01 -5.73 -10.16
N LYS A 22 19.09 -4.42 -10.36
CA LYS A 22 20.27 -3.65 -9.96
C LYS A 22 20.27 -3.44 -8.44
N PRO A 23 21.36 -3.81 -7.73
CA PRO A 23 21.42 -3.63 -6.27
C PRO A 23 21.20 -2.18 -5.82
N THR A 24 21.72 -1.21 -6.57
CA THR A 24 21.55 0.20 -6.27
C THR A 24 20.08 0.65 -6.34
N ALA A 25 19.31 0.06 -7.26
CA ALA A 25 17.88 0.34 -7.37
C ALA A 25 17.11 -0.17 -6.15
N TRP A 26 17.44 -1.34 -5.64
CA TRP A 26 16.83 -1.90 -4.43
C TRP A 26 17.18 -1.07 -3.19
N GLU A 27 18.43 -0.62 -3.07
CA GLU A 27 18.84 0.28 -1.99
C GLU A 27 18.07 1.59 -2.03
N GLN A 28 17.93 2.18 -3.22
CA GLN A 28 17.18 3.42 -3.41
C GLN A 28 15.70 3.24 -3.06
N LEU A 29 15.10 2.14 -3.48
CA LEU A 29 13.72 1.81 -3.14
C LEU A 29 13.53 1.71 -1.63
N TYR A 30 14.42 0.97 -0.97
CA TYR A 30 14.37 0.79 0.48
C TYR A 30 14.53 2.13 1.21
N ASP A 31 15.57 2.88 0.88
CA ASP A 31 15.87 4.15 1.56
C ASP A 31 14.75 5.16 1.41
N THR A 32 14.12 5.19 0.23
CA THR A 32 13.07 6.18 -0.06
C THR A 32 11.73 5.79 0.52
N TYR A 33 11.33 4.52 0.45
CA TYR A 33 9.96 4.09 0.70
C TYR A 33 9.77 3.22 1.93
N ALA A 34 10.81 2.60 2.48
CA ALA A 34 10.67 1.72 3.64
C ALA A 34 10.02 2.42 4.86
N PRO A 35 10.36 3.67 5.20
CA PRO A 35 9.70 4.34 6.32
C PRO A 35 8.19 4.48 6.14
N MET A 36 7.75 4.83 4.93
CA MET A 36 6.33 4.95 4.60
C MET A 36 5.63 3.59 4.65
N MET A 37 6.25 2.58 4.06
CA MET A 37 5.73 1.21 4.06
C MET A 37 5.60 0.66 5.48
N TYR A 38 6.64 0.84 6.29
CA TYR A 38 6.65 0.45 7.70
C TYR A 38 5.54 1.14 8.48
N GLY A 39 5.42 2.46 8.32
CA GLY A 39 4.37 3.25 8.98
C GLY A 39 2.97 2.78 8.60
N SER A 40 2.75 2.47 7.33
CA SER A 40 1.46 1.96 6.84
C SER A 40 1.11 0.62 7.49
N ILE A 41 2.06 -0.29 7.57
CA ILE A 41 1.85 -1.60 8.19
C ILE A 41 1.65 -1.45 9.70
N LEU A 42 2.47 -0.63 10.36
CA LEU A 42 2.39 -0.41 11.81
C LEU A 42 1.05 0.20 12.22
N ASN A 43 0.51 1.11 11.42
CA ASN A 43 -0.79 1.71 11.67
C ASN A 43 -1.92 0.66 11.73
N ILE A 44 -1.78 -0.43 10.97
CA ILE A 44 -2.78 -1.50 10.95
C ILE A 44 -2.51 -2.52 12.05
N THR A 45 -1.27 -2.97 12.19
CA THR A 45 -0.92 -4.06 13.13
C THR A 45 -0.77 -3.59 14.57
N GLY A 46 -0.28 -2.37 14.76
CA GLY A 46 0.00 -1.83 16.09
C GLY A 46 1.16 -2.50 16.82
N ASP A 47 1.88 -3.41 16.18
CA ASP A 47 2.98 -4.19 16.75
C ASP A 47 4.24 -4.02 15.90
N GLU A 48 5.31 -3.54 16.52
CA GLU A 48 6.56 -3.25 15.82
C GLU A 48 7.22 -4.51 15.25
N LYS A 49 7.20 -5.62 15.97
CA LYS A 49 7.78 -6.88 15.50
C LYS A 49 7.05 -7.41 14.28
N THR A 50 5.73 -7.40 14.32
CA THR A 50 4.90 -7.82 13.20
C THR A 50 5.10 -6.90 12.01
N ALA A 51 5.16 -5.59 12.24
CA ALA A 51 5.37 -4.62 11.17
C ALA A 51 6.73 -4.80 10.49
N CYS A 52 7.80 -5.05 11.25
CA CYS A 52 9.11 -5.36 10.69
C CYS A 52 9.10 -6.63 9.85
N HIS A 53 8.45 -7.67 10.35
CA HIS A 53 8.34 -8.94 9.64
C HIS A 53 7.58 -8.79 8.32
N LEU A 54 6.44 -8.10 8.35
CA LEU A 54 5.63 -7.87 7.16
C LEU A 54 6.33 -6.95 6.15
N LEU A 55 7.11 -5.98 6.63
CA LEU A 55 7.92 -5.14 5.75
C LEU A 55 8.95 -5.97 4.99
N GLN A 56 9.61 -6.90 5.66
CA GLN A 56 10.55 -7.83 5.02
C GLN A 56 9.85 -8.70 3.97
N GLU A 57 8.69 -9.24 4.30
CA GLU A 57 7.89 -10.01 3.34
C GLU A 57 7.50 -9.16 2.13
N ALA A 58 7.12 -7.90 2.36
CA ALA A 58 6.77 -6.98 1.28
C ALA A 58 7.93 -6.82 0.29
N PHE A 59 9.15 -6.63 0.78
CA PHE A 59 10.32 -6.49 -0.08
C PHE A 59 10.68 -7.80 -0.79
N VAL A 60 10.54 -8.92 -0.12
CA VAL A 60 10.77 -10.24 -0.75
C VAL A 60 9.79 -10.47 -1.91
N GLU A 61 8.51 -10.16 -1.72
CA GLU A 61 7.50 -10.33 -2.75
C GLU A 61 7.69 -9.35 -3.92
N LEU A 62 8.22 -8.14 -3.65
CA LEU A 62 8.51 -7.16 -4.72
C LEU A 62 9.57 -7.64 -5.69
N ARG A 63 10.42 -8.58 -5.30
CA ARG A 63 11.39 -9.18 -6.23
C ARG A 63 10.73 -10.03 -7.32
N ASN A 64 9.46 -10.37 -7.16
CA ASN A 64 8.71 -11.04 -8.21
C ASN A 64 8.43 -10.07 -9.34
N ARG A 65 8.90 -10.40 -10.55
CA ARG A 65 8.73 -9.57 -11.75
C ARG A 65 7.28 -9.25 -12.05
N GLU A 66 6.37 -10.17 -11.78
CA GLU A 66 4.94 -9.95 -12.03
C GLU A 66 4.40 -8.77 -11.23
N MET A 67 4.86 -8.61 -9.99
CA MET A 67 4.44 -7.48 -9.16
C MET A 67 4.96 -6.15 -9.70
N LEU A 68 6.21 -6.13 -10.16
CA LEU A 68 6.80 -4.93 -10.77
C LEU A 68 6.09 -4.53 -12.07
N LEU A 69 5.67 -5.52 -12.85
CA LEU A 69 4.92 -5.28 -14.09
C LEU A 69 3.52 -4.69 -13.85
N ARG A 70 2.94 -4.92 -12.68
CA ARG A 70 1.62 -4.40 -12.31
C ARG A 70 1.65 -2.94 -11.85
N ILE A 71 2.84 -2.37 -11.70
CA ILE A 71 2.97 -0.96 -11.29
C ILE A 71 2.65 -0.07 -12.49
N GLN A 72 1.40 0.38 -12.58
CA GLN A 72 0.93 1.21 -13.70
C GLN A 72 0.76 2.67 -13.32
N ALA A 73 0.69 2.97 -12.03
CA ALA A 73 0.46 4.31 -11.50
C ALA A 73 1.69 4.78 -10.71
N SER A 74 1.48 5.68 -9.75
CA SER A 74 2.51 6.10 -8.84
C SER A 74 3.11 4.89 -8.09
N LEU A 75 4.42 4.83 -8.02
CA LEU A 75 5.13 3.79 -7.26
C LEU A 75 4.73 3.83 -5.79
N CYS A 76 4.58 5.02 -5.22
CA CYS A 76 4.14 5.21 -3.83
C CYS A 76 2.79 4.52 -3.58
N ILE A 77 1.80 4.77 -4.42
CA ILE A 77 0.46 4.17 -4.31
C ILE A 77 0.52 2.65 -4.44
N SER A 78 1.30 2.16 -5.40
CA SER A 78 1.46 0.73 -5.62
C SER A 78 2.10 0.03 -4.42
N LEU A 79 3.10 0.66 -3.80
CA LEU A 79 3.75 0.13 -2.61
C LEU A 79 2.83 0.13 -1.39
N VAL A 80 2.05 1.19 -1.19
CA VAL A 80 1.05 1.26 -0.12
C VAL A 80 0.02 0.16 -0.28
N LYS A 81 -0.49 -0.02 -1.51
CA LYS A 81 -1.46 -1.07 -1.82
C LYS A 81 -0.88 -2.47 -1.54
N HIS A 82 0.37 -2.68 -1.92
CA HIS A 82 1.08 -3.93 -1.66
C HIS A 82 1.22 -4.22 -0.16
N CYS A 83 1.58 -3.21 0.64
CA CYS A 83 1.67 -3.33 2.08
C CYS A 83 0.33 -3.66 2.71
N PHE A 84 -0.74 -3.03 2.23
CA PHE A 84 -2.08 -3.30 2.73
C PHE A 84 -2.52 -4.73 2.42
N ASN A 85 -2.23 -5.22 1.21
CA ASN A 85 -2.55 -6.60 0.81
C ASN A 85 -1.84 -7.62 1.71
N ILE A 86 -0.56 -7.42 1.98
CA ILE A 86 0.22 -8.30 2.86
C ILE A 86 -0.33 -8.26 4.28
N THR A 87 -0.65 -7.09 4.78
CA THR A 87 -1.16 -6.91 6.13
C THR A 87 -2.54 -7.56 6.29
N LEU A 88 -3.43 -7.39 5.30
CA LEU A 88 -4.74 -8.05 5.31
C LEU A 88 -4.61 -9.56 5.28
N LYS A 89 -3.70 -10.08 4.48
CA LYS A 89 -3.43 -11.52 4.42
C LYS A 89 -2.97 -12.04 5.77
N HIS A 90 -2.11 -11.30 6.46
CA HIS A 90 -1.67 -11.63 7.81
C HIS A 90 -2.82 -11.65 8.81
N LEU A 91 -3.71 -10.66 8.75
CA LEU A 91 -4.89 -10.59 9.62
C LEU A 91 -5.84 -11.77 9.37
N ARG A 92 -6.02 -12.16 8.11
CA ARG A 92 -6.83 -13.35 7.76
C ARG A 92 -6.28 -14.62 8.40
N MET A 93 -4.97 -14.78 8.36
CA MET A 93 -4.30 -15.96 8.94
C MET A 93 -4.46 -16.03 10.45
N ARG A 94 -4.73 -14.89 11.12
CA ARG A 94 -4.99 -14.85 12.56
C ARG A 94 -6.47 -15.06 12.93
N GLY A 95 -7.31 -15.42 11.95
CA GLY A 95 -8.73 -15.65 12.19
C GLY A 95 -9.57 -14.38 12.24
N LEU A 96 -8.96 -13.23 11.95
CA LEU A 96 -9.67 -11.99 11.73
C LEU A 96 -10.22 -12.04 10.31
N THR A 97 -11.48 -12.44 10.17
CA THR A 97 -12.11 -12.51 8.84
C THR A 97 -12.43 -11.09 8.37
N PRO A 98 -11.68 -10.57 7.38
CA PRO A 98 -11.94 -9.23 6.86
C PRO A 98 -13.33 -9.10 6.23
N GLN A 99 -13.93 -10.23 5.86
CA GLN A 99 -15.19 -10.25 5.15
C GLN A 99 -16.38 -9.72 5.97
N ASN A 100 -16.41 -9.99 7.28
CA ASN A 100 -17.51 -9.54 8.13
C ASN A 100 -17.26 -8.15 8.72
N ASP A 101 -16.00 -7.79 8.98
CA ASP A 101 -15.64 -6.50 9.56
C ASP A 101 -15.44 -5.42 8.50
N ILE A 102 -15.04 -5.79 7.27
CA ILE A 102 -14.80 -4.87 6.17
C ILE A 102 -16.08 -4.47 5.45
N LEU A 103 -17.15 -5.26 5.59
CA LEU A 103 -18.46 -4.96 5.00
C LEU A 103 -19.32 -4.04 5.89
N ASP A 104 -18.81 -3.63 7.04
CA ASP A 104 -19.47 -2.64 7.87
C ASP A 104 -19.49 -1.28 7.14
N ALA A 105 -20.56 -0.50 7.38
CA ALA A 105 -20.76 0.80 6.74
C ALA A 105 -19.59 1.77 6.93
N ASN A 106 -18.76 1.53 7.94
CA ASN A 106 -17.59 2.36 8.27
C ASN A 106 -16.33 2.00 7.47
N CYS A 107 -16.38 0.95 6.64
CA CYS A 107 -15.23 0.46 5.87
C CYS A 107 -15.41 0.60 4.36
N GLN A 108 -16.13 1.65 3.94
CA GLN A 108 -16.46 1.89 2.54
C GLN A 108 -15.24 2.08 1.66
N LEU A 109 -14.22 2.81 2.14
CA LEU A 109 -13.00 3.06 1.36
C LEU A 109 -12.18 1.80 1.15
N ILE A 110 -12.10 0.95 2.17
CA ILE A 110 -11.44 -0.35 2.07
C ILE A 110 -12.15 -1.20 1.01
N HIS A 111 -13.48 -1.18 1.01
CA HIS A 111 -14.28 -1.90 0.03
C HIS A 111 -13.95 -1.44 -1.39
N PHE A 112 -13.96 -0.15 -1.65
CA PHE A 112 -13.65 0.40 -2.97
C PHE A 112 -12.21 0.08 -3.39
N PHE A 113 -11.27 0.20 -2.48
CA PHE A 113 -9.85 0.03 -2.79
C PHE A 113 -9.47 -1.42 -3.05
N TYR A 114 -9.99 -2.36 -2.26
CA TYR A 114 -9.60 -3.77 -2.33
C TYR A 114 -10.56 -4.64 -3.12
N PHE A 115 -11.85 -4.46 -2.93
CA PHE A 115 -12.85 -5.34 -3.56
C PHE A 115 -13.26 -4.85 -4.94
N GLU A 116 -13.36 -3.55 -5.14
CA GLU A 116 -13.67 -2.97 -6.44
C GLU A 116 -12.43 -2.55 -7.22
N GLU A 117 -11.25 -2.74 -6.67
CA GLU A 117 -9.95 -2.44 -7.29
C GLU A 117 -9.85 -0.99 -7.81
N MET A 118 -10.51 -0.06 -7.15
CA MET A 118 -10.47 1.34 -7.51
C MET A 118 -9.14 1.98 -7.08
N THR A 119 -8.60 2.85 -7.92
CA THR A 119 -7.44 3.68 -7.56
C THR A 119 -7.87 4.79 -6.60
N LEU A 120 -6.89 5.37 -5.88
CA LEU A 120 -7.18 6.52 -5.01
C LEU A 120 -7.79 7.68 -5.79
N THR A 121 -7.34 7.89 -7.03
CA THR A 121 -7.89 8.92 -7.92
C THR A 121 -9.36 8.66 -8.23
N GLU A 122 -9.70 7.43 -8.57
CA GLU A 122 -11.08 7.03 -8.88
C GLU A 122 -12.00 7.19 -7.66
N ILE A 123 -11.52 6.82 -6.48
CA ILE A 123 -12.28 6.99 -5.23
C ILE A 123 -12.48 8.48 -4.93
N ALA A 124 -11.43 9.29 -5.11
CA ALA A 124 -11.48 10.72 -4.90
C ALA A 124 -12.54 11.39 -5.79
N VAL A 125 -12.59 11.00 -7.05
CA VAL A 125 -13.59 11.50 -8.00
C VAL A 125 -14.99 11.05 -7.58
N LYS A 126 -15.15 9.77 -7.23
CA LYS A 126 -16.46 9.22 -6.85
C LYS A 126 -17.03 9.87 -5.60
N LEU A 127 -16.18 10.17 -4.62
CA LEU A 127 -16.60 10.74 -3.34
C LEU A 127 -16.46 12.27 -3.28
N ALA A 128 -16.00 12.90 -4.37
CA ALA A 128 -15.79 14.34 -4.48
C ALA A 128 -14.91 14.88 -3.34
N MET A 129 -13.79 14.20 -3.05
CA MET A 129 -12.84 14.63 -2.04
C MET A 129 -11.40 14.53 -2.56
N PRO A 130 -10.44 15.29 -1.97
CA PRO A 130 -9.03 15.21 -2.38
C PRO A 130 -8.44 13.82 -2.11
N GLU A 131 -7.48 13.41 -2.96
CA GLU A 131 -6.78 12.12 -2.79
C GLU A 131 -6.12 11.96 -1.42
N LEU A 132 -5.55 13.05 -0.90
CA LEU A 132 -4.91 13.03 0.43
C LEU A 132 -5.93 12.71 1.52
N GLU A 133 -7.14 13.24 1.41
CA GLU A 133 -8.22 12.96 2.36
C GLU A 133 -8.69 11.51 2.25
N VAL A 134 -8.80 10.98 1.03
CA VAL A 134 -9.11 9.56 0.81
C VAL A 134 -8.06 8.68 1.51
N MET A 135 -6.77 9.00 1.35
CA MET A 135 -5.69 8.25 1.98
C MET A 135 -5.76 8.30 3.50
N LYS A 136 -6.02 9.48 4.08
CA LYS A 136 -6.17 9.63 5.52
C LYS A 136 -7.36 8.85 6.06
N ASN A 137 -8.48 8.91 5.37
CA ASN A 137 -9.68 8.18 5.77
C ASN A 137 -9.51 6.67 5.62
N LEU A 138 -8.80 6.22 4.59
CA LEU A 138 -8.47 4.81 4.41
C LEU A 138 -7.60 4.29 5.56
N GLN A 139 -6.59 5.06 5.97
CA GLN A 139 -5.76 4.74 7.13
C GLN A 139 -6.58 4.70 8.42
N ALA A 140 -7.53 5.62 8.58
CA ALA A 140 -8.42 5.63 9.74
C ALA A 140 -9.33 4.40 9.79
N GLU A 141 -9.83 3.94 8.64
CA GLU A 141 -10.62 2.71 8.56
C GLU A 141 -9.79 1.50 8.98
N PHE A 142 -8.53 1.42 8.56
CA PHE A 142 -7.63 0.35 9.00
C PHE A 142 -7.35 0.39 10.50
N LYS A 143 -7.19 1.57 11.09
CA LYS A 143 -7.02 1.72 12.54
C LYS A 143 -8.24 1.21 13.31
N GLU A 144 -9.43 1.45 12.80
CA GLU A 144 -10.66 0.93 13.42
C GLU A 144 -10.72 -0.60 13.38
N ILE A 145 -10.32 -1.21 12.28
CA ILE A 145 -10.22 -2.68 12.19
C ILE A 145 -9.24 -3.21 13.24
N ARG A 146 -8.10 -2.56 13.40
CA ARG A 146 -7.11 -2.95 14.42
C ARG A 146 -7.67 -2.89 15.83
N LYS A 147 -8.47 -1.87 16.15
CA LYS A 147 -9.08 -1.72 17.48
C LYS A 147 -10.07 -2.83 17.79
N ARG A 148 -10.74 -3.38 16.77
CA ARG A 148 -11.68 -4.48 16.92
C ARG A 148 -10.99 -5.84 17.06
N ALA A 149 -9.72 -5.90 16.74
CA ALA A 149 -8.91 -7.08 16.88
C ALA A 149 -8.24 -7.13 18.25
#